data_d2f55af61400a946b29d32281a163602
#
_entry.id   d2f55af61400a946b29d32281a163602
#
_cell.length_a   1.000
_cell.length_b   1.000
_cell.length_c   1.000
_cell.angle_alpha   90.00
_cell.angle_beta   90.00
_cell.angle_gamma   90.00
#
_symmetry.space_group_name_H-M   'P 1'
#
loop_
_entity.id
_entity.type
_entity.pdbx_description
1 polymer ?
#
loop_
_entity_poly.entity_id
_entity_poly.type
_entity_poly.pdbx_seq_one_letter_code
_entity_poly.pdbx_strand_id
1 'polypeptide(L)'
;MHSVDPAISSTKTSLLTASFGEGHLSAAKGIATALHRKGINSSRPLDLLKEAKPDTVHLLNAAYRMVITRWPGLWRKLYHLADTIPIGDSPIDFTQAVTRKLAKHLNDYNPGIVVSTYPLYGHLIEQLLGNSPLPFALLTVVTDSTTINSAWLSNTEGHYAVTDKDSADFFLSNGIPEDRVHITGFPVNTDLAGLEQSSGNPPPKGPLKILYTPSTPNRLVRRTLERIGSIQNQPSLRLELTVVLGRHERRLKQTVEDYAPANTRIIGWTNNMPDLLSSNHLLIGKAGGASVHEALAAGCPMLIDYVVPGQEEGNALKLLRLKCGMMAETPEEITIAIKSLLENNATRLQAMQKAARKHAQRDGAEKVAELAEKLAIQK
;
A
#
# COMPACT_ATOMS: atom_id res chain seq x y z
N MET A 1 -4.54 -30.50 14.50
CA MET A 1 -4.81 -29.62 15.64
C MET A 1 -3.47 -29.39 16.32
N HIS A 2 -2.78 -28.29 16.02
CA HIS A 2 -1.61 -27.89 16.78
C HIS A 2 -2.10 -27.15 18.02
N SER A 3 -1.79 -27.72 19.18
CA SER A 3 -2.05 -27.07 20.46
C SER A 3 -1.22 -25.79 20.55
N VAL A 4 -1.88 -24.66 20.63
CA VAL A 4 -1.24 -23.35 20.92
C VAL A 4 -0.73 -23.40 22.34
N ASP A 5 0.54 -23.13 22.53
CA ASP A 5 1.16 -23.05 23.88
C ASP A 5 0.43 -21.95 24.68
N PRO A 6 -0.10 -22.21 25.87
CA PRO A 6 -0.85 -21.23 26.67
C PRO A 6 -0.01 -19.99 27.04
N ALA A 7 1.32 -20.06 27.04
CA ALA A 7 2.19 -18.89 27.24
C ALA A 7 2.13 -17.90 26.06
N ILE A 8 1.80 -18.36 24.85
CA ILE A 8 1.71 -17.56 23.62
C ILE A 8 0.42 -16.71 23.64
N SER A 9 -0.65 -17.22 24.23
CA SER A 9 -1.96 -16.54 24.32
C SER A 9 -1.97 -15.29 25.21
N SER A 10 -0.92 -15.07 26.01
CA SER A 10 -0.86 -13.94 26.95
C SER A 10 -0.13 -12.71 26.42
N THR A 11 0.68 -12.84 25.39
CA THR A 11 1.50 -11.73 24.85
C THR A 11 0.65 -10.80 23.98
N LYS A 12 0.52 -9.54 24.41
CA LYS A 12 -0.27 -8.53 23.69
C LYS A 12 0.54 -7.90 22.57
N THR A 13 -0.03 -7.83 21.37
CA THR A 13 0.56 -7.11 20.23
C THR A 13 -0.10 -5.75 20.08
N SER A 14 0.69 -4.67 20.15
CA SER A 14 0.23 -3.31 19.80
C SER A 14 0.50 -3.05 18.34
N LEU A 15 -0.54 -2.70 17.56
CA LEU A 15 -0.43 -2.44 16.12
C LEU A 15 -0.64 -0.95 15.85
N LEU A 16 0.46 -0.26 15.48
CA LEU A 16 0.50 1.18 15.23
C LEU A 16 0.55 1.48 13.73
N THR A 17 -0.22 2.47 13.29
CA THR A 17 -0.31 2.90 11.90
C THR A 17 -0.57 4.39 11.79
N ALA A 18 -0.59 4.94 10.56
CA ALA A 18 -0.99 6.31 10.32
C ALA A 18 -1.80 6.45 9.03
N SER A 19 -2.74 7.40 9.02
CA SER A 19 -3.61 7.70 7.86
C SER A 19 -2.94 8.64 6.83
N PHE A 20 -1.62 8.63 6.75
CA PHE A 20 -0.85 9.32 5.71
C PHE A 20 -0.64 8.38 4.52
N GLY A 21 -1.63 8.29 3.62
CA GLY A 21 -1.68 7.30 2.54
C GLY A 21 -2.41 6.01 2.94
N GLU A 22 -2.89 5.26 1.92
CA GLU A 22 -3.62 4.00 2.17
C GLU A 22 -2.68 2.82 2.41
N GLY A 23 -1.40 2.92 1.99
CA GLY A 23 -0.44 1.82 2.10
C GLY A 23 -0.26 1.34 3.52
N HIS A 24 0.03 2.27 4.45
CA HIS A 24 0.24 1.96 5.87
C HIS A 24 -0.99 1.34 6.53
N LEU A 25 -2.18 1.91 6.25
CA LEU A 25 -3.43 1.41 6.83
C LEU A 25 -3.83 0.06 6.23
N SER A 26 -3.64 -0.15 4.91
CA SER A 26 -3.90 -1.45 4.26
C SER A 26 -2.99 -2.52 4.85
N ALA A 27 -1.68 -2.26 4.97
CA ALA A 27 -0.72 -3.16 5.59
C ALA A 27 -1.11 -3.52 7.04
N ALA A 28 -1.45 -2.51 7.85
CA ALA A 28 -1.89 -2.73 9.23
C ALA A 28 -3.16 -3.59 9.33
N LYS A 29 -4.13 -3.39 8.42
CA LYS A 29 -5.34 -4.23 8.37
C LYS A 29 -5.03 -5.66 7.97
N GLY A 30 -4.16 -5.88 6.98
CA GLY A 30 -3.68 -7.21 6.59
C GLY A 30 -3.05 -7.95 7.77
N ILE A 31 -2.12 -7.29 8.47
CA ILE A 31 -1.46 -7.83 9.66
C ILE A 31 -2.47 -8.13 10.77
N ALA A 32 -3.40 -7.22 11.07
CA ALA A 32 -4.42 -7.44 12.09
C ALA A 32 -5.28 -8.68 11.78
N THR A 33 -5.65 -8.87 10.52
CA THR A 33 -6.41 -10.05 10.09
C THR A 33 -5.58 -11.33 10.24
N ALA A 34 -4.30 -11.32 9.87
CA ALA A 34 -3.41 -12.46 10.03
C ALA A 34 -3.19 -12.83 11.51
N LEU A 35 -2.95 -11.84 12.37
CA LEU A 35 -2.84 -12.05 13.83
C LEU A 35 -4.11 -12.65 14.41
N HIS A 36 -5.27 -12.11 14.05
CA HIS A 36 -6.56 -12.64 14.48
C HIS A 36 -6.79 -14.09 14.03
N ARG A 37 -6.48 -14.43 12.78
CA ARG A 37 -6.58 -15.82 12.26
C ARG A 37 -5.69 -16.80 13.02
N LYS A 38 -4.56 -16.34 13.53
CA LYS A 38 -3.65 -17.12 14.39
C LYS A 38 -4.07 -17.18 15.87
N GLY A 39 -5.13 -16.47 16.25
CA GLY A 39 -5.55 -16.37 17.65
C GLY A 39 -4.63 -15.51 18.53
N ILE A 40 -3.77 -14.68 17.92
CA ILE A 40 -2.85 -13.80 18.64
C ILE A 40 -3.61 -12.57 19.14
N ASN A 41 -3.46 -12.26 20.43
CA ASN A 41 -4.10 -11.09 21.04
C ASN A 41 -3.43 -9.80 20.51
N SER A 42 -4.15 -9.05 19.70
CA SER A 42 -3.65 -7.79 19.11
C SER A 42 -4.64 -6.64 19.31
N SER A 43 -4.09 -5.43 19.41
CA SER A 43 -4.93 -4.24 19.31
C SER A 43 -5.50 -4.12 17.89
N ARG A 44 -6.62 -3.42 17.75
CA ARG A 44 -6.97 -2.86 16.42
C ARG A 44 -5.83 -1.95 15.93
N PRO A 45 -5.67 -1.73 14.61
CA PRO A 45 -4.74 -0.73 14.11
C PRO A 45 -5.04 0.66 14.72
N LEU A 46 -4.05 1.24 15.39
CA LEU A 46 -4.16 2.51 16.10
C LEU A 46 -3.42 3.61 15.34
N ASP A 47 -4.13 4.69 15.02
CA ASP A 47 -3.56 5.91 14.47
C ASP A 47 -3.48 6.97 15.58
N LEU A 48 -2.39 6.90 16.36
CA LEU A 48 -2.19 7.83 17.48
C LEU A 48 -1.93 9.27 17.04
N LEU A 49 -1.45 9.48 15.80
CA LEU A 49 -1.30 10.83 15.24
C LEU A 49 -2.66 11.49 15.07
N LYS A 50 -3.58 10.80 14.39
CA LYS A 50 -4.93 11.28 14.19
C LYS A 50 -5.70 11.42 15.50
N GLU A 51 -5.49 10.50 16.45
CA GLU A 51 -6.13 10.57 17.76
C GLU A 51 -5.58 11.69 18.65
N ALA A 52 -4.30 12.06 18.53
CA ALA A 52 -3.69 13.13 19.33
C ALA A 52 -4.08 14.52 18.81
N LYS A 53 -4.08 14.72 17.50
CA LYS A 53 -4.31 16.03 16.85
C LYS A 53 -5.08 15.84 15.53
N PRO A 54 -6.38 15.52 15.58
CA PRO A 54 -7.17 15.19 14.38
C PRO A 54 -7.20 16.32 13.34
N ASP A 55 -7.35 17.57 13.78
CA ASP A 55 -7.42 18.72 12.89
C ASP A 55 -6.07 18.99 12.19
N THR A 56 -4.97 18.86 12.93
CA THR A 56 -3.62 18.98 12.38
C THR A 56 -3.33 17.92 11.32
N VAL A 57 -3.69 16.66 11.61
CA VAL A 57 -3.54 15.55 10.64
C VAL A 57 -4.42 15.77 9.42
N HIS A 58 -5.64 16.28 9.61
CA HIS A 58 -6.52 16.62 8.49
C HIS A 58 -5.94 17.72 7.60
N LEU A 59 -5.41 18.79 8.22
CA LEU A 59 -4.76 19.88 7.51
C LEU A 59 -3.50 19.44 6.76
N LEU A 60 -2.62 18.65 7.42
CA LEU A 60 -1.42 18.10 6.80
C LEU A 60 -1.75 17.19 5.60
N ASN A 61 -2.76 16.32 5.74
CA ASN A 61 -3.23 15.50 4.63
C ASN A 61 -3.83 16.31 3.48
N ALA A 62 -4.51 17.43 3.78
CA ALA A 62 -5.04 18.32 2.75
C ALA A 62 -3.92 19.06 2.02
N ALA A 63 -2.94 19.59 2.78
CA ALA A 63 -1.75 20.25 2.23
C ALA A 63 -0.92 19.30 1.37
N TYR A 64 -0.63 18.09 1.88
CA TYR A 64 0.04 17.04 1.13
C TYR A 64 -0.65 16.77 -0.21
N ARG A 65 -1.96 16.50 -0.20
CA ARG A 65 -2.73 16.26 -1.44
C ARG A 65 -2.68 17.44 -2.40
N MET A 66 -2.74 18.67 -1.88
CA MET A 66 -2.63 19.89 -2.69
C MET A 66 -1.27 19.95 -3.38
N VAL A 67 -0.18 19.73 -2.64
CA VAL A 67 1.20 19.85 -3.15
C VAL A 67 1.48 18.77 -4.19
N ILE A 68 1.16 17.50 -3.92
CA ILE A 68 1.39 16.41 -4.89
C ILE A 68 0.57 16.56 -6.17
N THR A 69 -0.61 17.20 -6.09
CA THR A 69 -1.50 17.38 -7.25
C THR A 69 -1.17 18.63 -8.05
N ARG A 70 -0.79 19.74 -7.38
CA ARG A 70 -0.63 21.04 -8.05
C ARG A 70 0.82 21.39 -8.35
N TRP A 71 1.76 20.89 -7.53
CA TRP A 71 3.19 21.16 -7.63
C TRP A 71 4.04 19.91 -7.43
N PRO A 72 3.88 18.86 -8.28
CA PRO A 72 4.59 17.57 -8.11
C PRO A 72 6.11 17.72 -8.10
N GLY A 73 6.68 18.69 -8.88
CA GLY A 73 8.11 18.97 -8.88
C GLY A 73 8.60 19.58 -7.56
N LEU A 74 7.78 20.42 -6.89
CA LEU A 74 8.08 20.93 -5.54
C LEU A 74 8.05 19.78 -4.52
N TRP A 75 7.06 18.89 -4.62
CA TRP A 75 6.98 17.72 -3.75
C TRP A 75 8.21 16.83 -3.86
N ARG A 76 8.66 16.53 -5.08
CA ARG A 76 9.90 15.75 -5.29
C ARG A 76 11.09 16.37 -4.54
N LYS A 77 11.28 17.69 -4.63
CA LYS A 77 12.35 18.38 -3.91
C LYS A 77 12.19 18.30 -2.39
N LEU A 78 10.97 18.50 -1.89
CA LEU A 78 10.67 18.39 -0.46
C LEU A 78 10.85 16.98 0.06
N TYR A 79 10.48 15.96 -0.72
CA TYR A 79 10.66 14.55 -0.36
C TYR A 79 12.14 14.20 -0.20
N HIS A 80 12.98 14.61 -1.16
CA HIS A 80 14.43 14.39 -1.06
C HIS A 80 15.09 15.27 0.03
N LEU A 81 14.57 16.45 0.29
CA LEU A 81 15.07 17.28 1.39
C LEU A 81 14.72 16.67 2.75
N ALA A 82 13.54 16.04 2.87
CA ALA A 82 13.14 15.32 4.09
C ALA A 82 14.06 14.14 4.41
N ASP A 83 14.72 13.54 3.40
CA ASP A 83 15.75 12.53 3.62
C ASP A 83 16.98 13.04 4.39
N THR A 84 17.20 14.36 4.38
CA THR A 84 18.38 14.99 5.01
C THR A 84 18.07 15.60 6.38
N ILE A 85 16.80 15.65 6.78
CA ILE A 85 16.38 16.30 8.05
C ILE A 85 16.10 15.18 9.07
N PRO A 86 16.84 15.15 10.21
CA PRO A 86 16.52 14.21 11.29
C PRO A 86 15.11 14.48 11.84
N ILE A 87 14.28 13.48 11.85
CA ILE A 87 12.87 13.59 12.31
C ILE A 87 12.80 13.87 13.83
N GLY A 88 13.88 13.55 14.59
CA GLY A 88 13.92 13.66 16.05
C GLY A 88 14.01 15.08 16.62
N ASP A 89 14.45 16.06 15.84
CA ASP A 89 14.74 17.43 16.34
C ASP A 89 13.61 18.44 16.11
N SER A 90 12.43 17.98 15.73
CA SER A 90 11.32 18.87 15.46
C SER A 90 10.65 19.35 16.77
N PRO A 91 10.78 20.63 17.16
CA PRO A 91 10.20 21.17 18.41
C PRO A 91 8.71 21.47 18.25
N ILE A 92 7.95 20.60 17.57
CA ILE A 92 6.56 20.87 17.26
C ILE A 92 5.69 20.26 18.36
N ASP A 93 4.81 21.06 18.96
CA ASP A 93 3.71 20.66 19.86
C ASP A 93 2.96 19.38 19.41
N PHE A 94 2.99 19.13 18.10
CA PHE A 94 2.40 17.94 17.48
C PHE A 94 3.12 16.66 17.91
N THR A 95 4.44 16.60 17.78
CA THR A 95 5.21 15.40 18.15
C THR A 95 5.09 15.11 19.64
N GLN A 96 5.14 16.13 20.51
CA GLN A 96 4.97 15.96 21.94
C GLN A 96 3.59 15.42 22.33
N ALA A 97 2.52 15.86 21.67
CA ALA A 97 1.18 15.37 21.92
C ALA A 97 1.06 13.86 21.52
N VAL A 98 1.63 13.48 20.39
CA VAL A 98 1.67 12.08 19.93
C VAL A 98 2.53 11.23 20.86
N THR A 99 3.71 11.73 21.25
CA THR A 99 4.63 11.06 22.19
C THR A 99 3.97 10.77 23.54
N ARG A 100 3.27 11.76 24.13
CA ARG A 100 2.52 11.56 25.38
C ARG A 100 1.42 10.50 25.23
N LYS A 101 0.70 10.51 24.10
CA LYS A 101 -0.35 9.52 23.84
C LYS A 101 0.23 8.12 23.63
N LEU A 102 1.37 8.03 22.92
CA LEU A 102 2.09 6.78 22.74
C LEU A 102 2.59 6.23 24.08
N ALA A 103 3.23 7.05 24.93
CA ALA A 103 3.66 6.65 26.27
C ALA A 103 2.50 6.13 27.12
N LYS A 104 1.38 6.86 27.12
CA LYS A 104 0.17 6.40 27.84
C LYS A 104 -0.32 5.07 27.31
N HIS A 105 -0.41 4.90 25.97
CA HIS A 105 -0.85 3.65 25.35
C HIS A 105 0.07 2.48 25.71
N LEU A 106 1.39 2.67 25.62
CA LEU A 106 2.38 1.64 25.96
C LEU A 106 2.27 1.21 27.43
N ASN A 107 2.09 2.16 28.35
CA ASN A 107 1.92 1.88 29.78
C ASN A 107 0.59 1.16 30.07
N ASP A 108 -0.53 1.64 29.51
CA ASP A 108 -1.85 1.07 29.80
C ASP A 108 -2.06 -0.31 29.15
N TYR A 109 -1.55 -0.48 27.92
CA TYR A 109 -1.72 -1.72 27.16
C TYR A 109 -0.68 -2.77 27.52
N ASN A 110 0.52 -2.35 27.91
CA ASN A 110 1.67 -3.18 28.26
C ASN A 110 1.92 -4.29 27.22
N PRO A 111 2.30 -3.93 25.97
CA PRO A 111 2.51 -4.90 24.92
C PRO A 111 3.82 -5.69 25.11
N GLY A 112 3.82 -6.97 24.73
CA GLY A 112 5.07 -7.73 24.56
C GLY A 112 5.75 -7.43 23.23
N ILE A 113 4.97 -6.97 22.24
CA ILE A 113 5.50 -6.51 20.95
C ILE A 113 4.71 -5.31 20.43
N VAL A 114 5.44 -4.37 19.84
CA VAL A 114 4.90 -3.26 19.05
C VAL A 114 5.20 -3.52 17.57
N VAL A 115 4.16 -3.57 16.74
CA VAL A 115 4.26 -3.64 15.29
C VAL A 115 3.84 -2.30 14.71
N SER A 116 4.73 -1.64 13.97
CA SER A 116 4.48 -0.34 13.36
C SER A 116 4.53 -0.42 11.84
N THR A 117 3.50 0.09 11.16
CA THR A 117 3.50 0.26 9.71
C THR A 117 3.81 1.69 9.26
N TYR A 118 4.27 2.55 10.20
CA TYR A 118 4.59 3.94 9.90
C TYR A 118 5.91 4.37 10.56
N PRO A 119 6.84 5.01 9.83
CA PRO A 119 8.20 5.24 10.28
C PRO A 119 8.31 6.07 11.57
N LEU A 120 7.45 7.07 11.76
CA LEU A 120 7.52 8.01 12.89
C LEU A 120 7.48 7.32 14.25
N TYR A 121 6.76 6.20 14.41
CA TYR A 121 6.64 5.55 15.71
C TYR A 121 7.95 4.99 16.24
N GLY A 122 8.84 4.49 15.35
CA GLY A 122 10.19 4.07 15.75
C GLY A 122 10.96 5.22 16.41
N HIS A 123 10.99 6.40 15.78
CA HIS A 123 11.64 7.59 16.33
C HIS A 123 11.01 8.08 17.65
N LEU A 124 9.67 8.04 17.76
CA LEU A 124 9.00 8.43 18.99
C LEU A 124 9.28 7.46 20.15
N ILE A 125 9.39 6.16 19.88
CA ILE A 125 9.78 5.15 20.88
C ILE A 125 11.22 5.37 21.32
N GLU A 126 12.13 5.60 20.38
CA GLU A 126 13.52 5.92 20.67
C GLU A 126 13.64 7.19 21.54
N GLN A 127 12.90 8.25 21.20
CA GLN A 127 12.86 9.48 22.00
C GLN A 127 12.29 9.26 23.40
N LEU A 128 11.29 8.39 23.56
CA LEU A 128 10.68 8.09 24.86
C LEU A 128 11.62 7.29 25.77
N LEU A 129 12.36 6.36 25.22
CA LEU A 129 13.21 5.44 26.00
C LEU A 129 14.64 5.95 26.17
N GLY A 130 15.08 6.88 25.29
CA GLY A 130 16.47 7.34 25.27
C GLY A 130 17.43 6.15 25.10
N ASN A 131 18.39 6.03 26.02
CA ASN A 131 19.37 4.93 26.03
C ASN A 131 18.88 3.67 26.78
N SER A 132 17.63 3.64 27.25
CA SER A 132 17.11 2.47 27.96
C SER A 132 16.78 1.36 26.97
N PRO A 133 17.00 0.08 27.33
CA PRO A 133 16.62 -1.02 26.45
C PRO A 133 15.12 -1.06 26.22
N LEU A 134 14.70 -1.53 25.06
CA LEU A 134 13.27 -1.70 24.72
C LEU A 134 12.61 -2.69 25.71
N PRO A 135 11.53 -2.32 26.41
CA PRO A 135 10.82 -3.24 27.30
C PRO A 135 9.91 -4.24 26.55
N PHE A 136 9.78 -4.09 25.26
CA PHE A 136 9.00 -4.93 24.33
C PHE A 136 9.79 -5.17 23.05
N ALA A 137 9.42 -6.16 22.26
CA ALA A 137 9.94 -6.31 20.90
C ALA A 137 9.37 -5.20 19.98
N LEU A 138 10.19 -4.68 19.08
CA LEU A 138 9.74 -3.68 18.08
C LEU A 138 9.93 -4.25 16.68
N LEU A 139 8.84 -4.29 15.89
CA LEU A 139 8.85 -4.68 14.49
C LEU A 139 8.31 -3.54 13.63
N THR A 140 9.18 -2.93 12.83
CA THR A 140 8.80 -1.92 11.84
C THR A 140 8.54 -2.59 10.51
N VAL A 141 7.30 -2.49 10.01
CA VAL A 141 6.87 -3.05 8.74
C VAL A 141 6.93 -1.98 7.67
N VAL A 142 7.92 -2.09 6.80
CA VAL A 142 8.21 -1.11 5.75
C VAL A 142 7.23 -1.31 4.59
N THR A 143 6.50 -0.26 4.26
CA THR A 143 5.46 -0.31 3.20
C THR A 143 5.93 0.30 1.88
N ASP A 144 7.12 0.87 1.86
CA ASP A 144 7.77 1.37 0.65
C ASP A 144 8.62 0.28 0.00
N SER A 145 8.77 0.34 -1.32
CA SER A 145 9.56 -0.61 -2.10
C SER A 145 10.53 0.13 -3.00
N THR A 146 11.76 -0.37 -3.12
CA THR A 146 12.81 0.11 -4.03
C THR A 146 13.34 1.52 -3.68
N THR A 147 12.51 2.53 -3.56
CA THR A 147 12.87 3.88 -3.10
C THR A 147 12.40 4.05 -1.65
N ILE A 148 13.29 3.75 -0.71
CA ILE A 148 12.99 3.82 0.72
C ILE A 148 13.60 5.10 1.29
N ASN A 149 12.78 5.88 2.00
CA ASN A 149 13.21 7.09 2.66
C ASN A 149 13.97 6.76 3.96
N SER A 150 15.00 7.55 4.29
CA SER A 150 15.79 7.39 5.52
C SER A 150 14.96 7.49 6.81
N ALA A 151 13.78 8.07 6.74
CA ALA A 151 12.81 8.11 7.84
C ALA A 151 12.46 6.73 8.41
N TRP A 152 12.62 5.65 7.63
CA TRP A 152 12.43 4.29 8.11
C TRP A 152 13.57 3.77 9.00
N LEU A 153 14.73 4.43 9.01
CA LEU A 153 15.91 4.06 9.80
C LEU A 153 15.87 4.71 11.19
N SER A 154 14.89 4.35 12.01
CA SER A 154 14.63 5.06 13.27
C SER A 154 15.25 4.38 14.49
N ASN A 155 15.30 3.07 14.56
CA ASN A 155 15.75 2.35 15.75
C ASN A 155 16.57 1.12 15.39
N THR A 156 17.84 1.13 15.76
CA THR A 156 18.78 0.03 15.48
C THR A 156 18.55 -1.21 16.34
N GLU A 157 17.79 -1.12 17.45
CA GLU A 157 17.45 -2.27 18.28
C GLU A 157 16.17 -2.99 17.82
N GLY A 158 15.35 -2.35 16.97
CA GLY A 158 14.15 -2.96 16.39
C GLY A 158 14.46 -3.89 15.21
N HIS A 159 13.46 -4.68 14.84
CA HIS A 159 13.45 -5.51 13.64
C HIS A 159 12.68 -4.83 12.52
N TYR A 160 13.03 -5.14 11.27
CA TYR A 160 12.41 -4.58 10.07
C TYR A 160 11.85 -5.70 9.19
N ALA A 161 10.57 -5.64 8.89
CA ALA A 161 9.93 -6.46 7.89
C ALA A 161 9.86 -5.67 6.58
N VAL A 162 10.51 -6.16 5.53
CA VAL A 162 10.67 -5.46 4.25
C VAL A 162 10.02 -6.24 3.11
N THR A 163 9.73 -5.53 2.01
CA THR A 163 8.94 -6.08 0.90
C THR A 163 9.72 -7.03 0.00
N ASP A 164 11.02 -6.80 -0.17
CA ASP A 164 11.87 -7.53 -1.12
C ASP A 164 13.36 -7.37 -0.80
N LYS A 165 14.19 -8.00 -1.63
CA LYS A 165 15.65 -7.95 -1.48
C LYS A 165 16.21 -6.53 -1.66
N ASP A 166 15.72 -5.76 -2.65
CA ASP A 166 16.20 -4.38 -2.86
C ASP A 166 15.95 -3.53 -1.60
N SER A 167 14.81 -3.75 -0.96
CA SER A 167 14.46 -3.12 0.32
C SER A 167 15.37 -3.60 1.46
N ALA A 168 15.70 -4.88 1.53
CA ALA A 168 16.61 -5.41 2.54
C ALA A 168 18.02 -4.81 2.35
N ASP A 169 18.53 -4.78 1.13
CA ASP A 169 19.85 -4.23 0.80
C ASP A 169 19.97 -2.74 1.22
N PHE A 170 18.88 -1.96 1.18
CA PHE A 170 18.86 -0.60 1.71
C PHE A 170 19.15 -0.57 3.22
N PHE A 171 18.48 -1.39 4.02
CA PHE A 171 18.70 -1.44 5.49
C PHE A 171 20.10 -1.94 5.85
N LEU A 172 20.56 -3.00 5.18
CA LEU A 172 21.89 -3.56 5.40
C LEU A 172 23.00 -2.55 5.06
N SER A 173 22.86 -1.82 3.94
CA SER A 173 23.84 -0.79 3.55
C SER A 173 23.84 0.43 4.47
N ASN A 174 22.76 0.64 5.25
CA ASN A 174 22.69 1.67 6.27
C ASN A 174 23.04 1.16 7.70
N GLY A 175 23.69 -0.01 7.80
CA GLY A 175 24.25 -0.51 9.04
C GLY A 175 23.28 -1.27 9.96
N ILE A 176 22.08 -1.61 9.49
CA ILE A 176 21.17 -2.48 10.25
C ILE A 176 21.68 -3.92 10.16
N PRO A 177 21.85 -4.63 11.29
CA PRO A 177 22.31 -6.02 11.31
C PRO A 177 21.38 -6.95 10.53
N GLU A 178 21.97 -7.95 9.85
CA GLU A 178 21.25 -8.88 8.97
C GLU A 178 20.17 -9.68 9.72
N ASP A 179 20.41 -10.07 10.96
CA ASP A 179 19.47 -10.79 11.83
C ASP A 179 18.24 -9.95 12.22
N ARG A 180 18.25 -8.64 11.95
CA ARG A 180 17.14 -7.72 12.20
C ARG A 180 16.37 -7.32 10.94
N VAL A 181 16.79 -7.76 9.75
CA VAL A 181 16.13 -7.43 8.47
C VAL A 181 15.47 -8.69 7.90
N HIS A 182 14.14 -8.67 7.77
CA HIS A 182 13.36 -9.84 7.38
C HIS A 182 12.58 -9.56 6.10
N ILE A 183 12.79 -10.35 5.05
CA ILE A 183 12.03 -10.25 3.80
C ILE A 183 10.71 -11.01 3.98
N THR A 184 9.63 -10.27 4.26
CA THR A 184 8.29 -10.84 4.45
C THR A 184 7.40 -10.68 3.23
N GLY A 185 7.68 -9.73 2.36
CA GLY A 185 6.73 -9.22 1.39
C GLY A 185 5.82 -8.13 1.98
N PHE A 186 5.07 -7.44 1.12
CA PHE A 186 4.08 -6.47 1.57
C PHE A 186 2.89 -7.19 2.23
N PRO A 187 2.39 -6.73 3.39
CA PRO A 187 1.25 -7.36 4.06
C PRO A 187 -0.08 -7.01 3.37
N VAL A 188 -0.33 -7.66 2.25
CA VAL A 188 -1.60 -7.53 1.52
C VAL A 188 -2.78 -8.08 2.32
N ASN A 189 -3.99 -7.75 1.89
CA ASN A 189 -5.20 -8.34 2.47
C ASN A 189 -5.16 -9.88 2.35
N THR A 190 -5.31 -10.57 3.46
CA THR A 190 -5.25 -12.03 3.57
C THR A 190 -6.32 -12.76 2.76
N ASP A 191 -7.40 -12.07 2.36
CA ASP A 191 -8.42 -12.63 1.47
C ASP A 191 -7.86 -12.92 0.07
N LEU A 192 -6.77 -12.24 -0.34
CA LEU A 192 -6.05 -12.55 -1.58
C LEU A 192 -5.37 -13.93 -1.58
N ALA A 193 -5.05 -14.49 -0.42
CA ALA A 193 -4.37 -15.78 -0.31
C ALA A 193 -5.22 -16.96 -0.83
N GLY A 194 -6.54 -16.87 -0.65
CA GLY A 194 -7.49 -17.91 -1.05
C GLY A 194 -8.15 -17.69 -2.42
N LEU A 195 -7.90 -16.55 -3.07
CA LEU A 195 -8.55 -16.24 -4.34
C LEU A 195 -7.79 -16.84 -5.53
N GLU A 196 -8.46 -17.69 -6.27
CA GLU A 196 -8.07 -17.98 -7.66
C GLU A 196 -8.47 -16.80 -8.55
N GLN A 197 -7.66 -16.53 -9.57
CA GLN A 197 -8.00 -15.49 -10.53
C GLN A 197 -9.27 -15.86 -11.28
N SER A 198 -10.37 -15.15 -11.00
CA SER A 198 -11.71 -15.42 -11.53
C SER A 198 -12.12 -14.46 -12.66
N SER A 199 -11.16 -13.78 -13.29
CA SER A 199 -11.41 -12.81 -14.37
C SER A 199 -12.13 -13.39 -15.59
N GLY A 200 -12.24 -14.72 -15.67
CA GLY A 200 -12.82 -15.42 -16.80
C GLY A 200 -11.86 -15.49 -17.99
N ASN A 201 -12.41 -15.79 -19.17
CA ASN A 201 -11.59 -15.85 -20.37
C ASN A 201 -11.14 -14.45 -20.80
N PRO A 202 -9.81 -14.21 -20.85
CA PRO A 202 -9.29 -12.94 -21.37
C PRO A 202 -9.56 -12.81 -22.88
N PRO A 203 -9.44 -11.59 -23.47
CA PRO A 203 -9.46 -11.45 -24.91
C PRO A 203 -8.49 -12.42 -25.61
N PRO A 204 -8.83 -12.94 -26.82
CA PRO A 204 -9.97 -12.56 -27.62
C PRO A 204 -11.26 -13.35 -27.30
N LYS A 205 -11.23 -14.28 -26.36
CA LYS A 205 -12.38 -15.17 -26.06
C LYS A 205 -13.50 -14.49 -25.27
N GLY A 206 -13.17 -13.39 -24.54
CA GLY A 206 -14.10 -12.62 -23.74
C GLY A 206 -13.83 -11.12 -23.80
N PRO A 207 -14.63 -10.29 -23.08
CA PRO A 207 -14.37 -8.86 -22.97
C PRO A 207 -13.11 -8.58 -22.13
N LEU A 208 -12.41 -7.49 -22.45
CA LEU A 208 -11.39 -6.94 -21.57
C LEU A 208 -12.07 -6.30 -20.35
N LYS A 209 -11.88 -6.87 -19.18
CA LYS A 209 -12.37 -6.33 -17.92
C LYS A 209 -11.32 -5.41 -17.30
N ILE A 210 -11.67 -4.14 -17.14
CA ILE A 210 -10.80 -3.11 -16.59
C ILE A 210 -11.35 -2.64 -15.26
N LEU A 211 -10.49 -2.64 -14.24
CA LEU A 211 -10.72 -1.97 -12.97
C LEU A 211 -10.00 -0.61 -13.01
N TYR A 212 -10.73 0.49 -12.85
CA TYR A 212 -10.16 1.83 -12.80
C TYR A 212 -10.32 2.44 -11.41
N THR A 213 -9.21 2.85 -10.80
CA THR A 213 -9.16 3.51 -9.49
C THR A 213 -8.64 4.94 -9.63
N PRO A 214 -9.50 5.89 -10.07
CA PRO A 214 -9.06 7.25 -10.40
C PRO A 214 -8.55 8.01 -9.19
N SER A 215 -7.36 8.61 -9.30
CA SER A 215 -6.77 9.48 -8.27
C SER A 215 -6.38 10.86 -8.80
N THR A 216 -6.31 11.01 -10.11
CA THR A 216 -5.95 12.24 -10.83
C THR A 216 -7.05 13.32 -10.73
N PRO A 217 -6.77 14.59 -11.13
CA PRO A 217 -7.78 15.65 -11.16
C PRO A 217 -8.99 15.32 -12.05
N ASN A 218 -10.18 15.84 -11.69
CA ASN A 218 -11.46 15.58 -12.40
C ASN A 218 -11.34 15.74 -13.92
N ARG A 219 -10.62 16.78 -14.40
CA ARG A 219 -10.42 17.00 -15.84
C ARG A 219 -9.73 15.82 -16.54
N LEU A 220 -8.72 15.22 -15.90
CA LEU A 220 -8.03 14.06 -16.46
C LEU A 220 -8.89 12.81 -16.37
N VAL A 221 -9.57 12.58 -15.24
CA VAL A 221 -10.53 11.47 -15.09
C VAL A 221 -11.60 11.53 -16.16
N ARG A 222 -12.23 12.70 -16.38
CA ARG A 222 -13.20 12.91 -17.44
C ARG A 222 -12.64 12.51 -18.82
N ARG A 223 -11.49 13.07 -19.21
CA ARG A 223 -10.86 12.76 -20.51
C ARG A 223 -10.50 11.28 -20.65
N THR A 224 -10.01 10.65 -19.58
CA THR A 224 -9.73 9.21 -19.58
C THR A 224 -11.00 8.39 -19.83
N LEU A 225 -12.12 8.72 -19.17
CA LEU A 225 -13.40 8.03 -19.36
C LEU A 225 -13.95 8.24 -20.78
N GLU A 226 -13.94 9.47 -21.30
CA GLU A 226 -14.33 9.79 -22.68
C GLU A 226 -13.49 8.98 -23.70
N ARG A 227 -12.18 8.84 -23.47
CA ARG A 227 -11.29 8.05 -24.33
C ARG A 227 -11.54 6.54 -24.22
N ILE A 228 -11.77 6.01 -23.04
CA ILE A 228 -12.15 4.60 -22.85
C ILE A 228 -13.49 4.34 -23.56
N GLY A 229 -14.45 5.23 -23.43
CA GLY A 229 -15.75 5.13 -24.12
C GLY A 229 -15.61 5.11 -25.65
N SER A 230 -14.67 5.88 -26.20
CA SER A 230 -14.41 5.86 -27.65
C SER A 230 -13.83 4.51 -28.17
N ILE A 231 -13.16 3.76 -27.30
CA ILE A 231 -12.72 2.40 -27.64
C ILE A 231 -13.87 1.41 -27.52
N GLN A 232 -14.68 1.51 -26.47
CA GLN A 232 -15.78 0.59 -26.20
C GLN A 232 -16.81 0.57 -27.35
N ASN A 233 -17.00 1.70 -28.02
CA ASN A 233 -17.90 1.83 -29.16
C ASN A 233 -17.38 1.21 -30.49
N GLN A 234 -16.16 0.63 -30.49
CA GLN A 234 -15.62 -0.06 -31.66
C GLN A 234 -16.13 -1.51 -31.69
N PRO A 235 -16.75 -1.97 -32.79
CA PRO A 235 -17.36 -3.31 -32.87
C PRO A 235 -16.41 -4.48 -32.58
N SER A 236 -15.12 -4.26 -32.83
CA SER A 236 -14.07 -5.27 -32.63
C SER A 236 -13.53 -5.35 -31.19
N LEU A 237 -13.90 -4.41 -30.32
CA LEU A 237 -13.32 -4.29 -28.98
C LEU A 237 -14.43 -4.41 -27.91
N ARG A 238 -14.48 -5.56 -27.24
CA ARG A 238 -15.37 -5.74 -26.09
C ARG A 238 -14.65 -5.32 -24.82
N LEU A 239 -15.20 -4.32 -24.11
CA LEU A 239 -14.63 -3.79 -22.89
C LEU A 239 -15.71 -3.67 -21.80
N GLU A 240 -15.40 -4.15 -20.60
CA GLU A 240 -16.18 -3.95 -19.38
C GLU A 240 -15.38 -3.09 -18.41
N LEU A 241 -15.97 -1.98 -17.95
CA LEU A 241 -15.32 -1.05 -17.05
C LEU A 241 -15.97 -1.08 -15.67
N THR A 242 -15.14 -1.27 -14.64
CA THR A 242 -15.51 -1.05 -13.24
C THR A 242 -14.69 0.12 -12.70
N VAL A 243 -15.34 1.14 -12.15
CA VAL A 243 -14.68 2.30 -11.54
C VAL A 243 -14.90 2.27 -10.04
N VAL A 244 -13.81 2.29 -9.27
CA VAL A 244 -13.86 2.38 -7.80
C VAL A 244 -13.39 3.76 -7.36
N LEU A 245 -14.31 4.54 -6.80
CA LEU A 245 -14.06 5.93 -6.39
C LEU A 245 -13.27 6.02 -5.07
N GLY A 246 -13.45 5.02 -4.20
CA GLY A 246 -12.79 4.97 -2.88
C GLY A 246 -13.00 6.26 -2.09
N ARG A 247 -11.96 6.77 -1.48
CA ARG A 247 -12.01 8.06 -0.72
C ARG A 247 -12.24 9.29 -1.61
N HIS A 248 -12.14 9.16 -2.91
CA HIS A 248 -12.38 10.25 -3.87
C HIS A 248 -13.85 10.34 -4.31
N GLU A 249 -14.75 9.51 -3.77
CA GLU A 249 -16.16 9.45 -4.13
C GLU A 249 -16.81 10.82 -4.13
N ARG A 250 -16.67 11.57 -3.03
CA ARG A 250 -17.25 12.91 -2.91
C ARG A 250 -16.80 13.88 -4.01
N ARG A 251 -15.60 13.72 -4.52
CA ARG A 251 -15.02 14.59 -5.57
C ARG A 251 -15.32 14.09 -6.97
N LEU A 252 -15.31 12.77 -7.18
CA LEU A 252 -15.30 12.18 -8.52
C LEU A 252 -16.66 11.62 -8.96
N LYS A 253 -17.59 11.39 -8.04
CA LYS A 253 -18.86 10.72 -8.32
C LYS A 253 -19.58 11.33 -9.53
N GLN A 254 -19.86 12.63 -9.48
CA GLN A 254 -20.56 13.32 -10.57
C GLN A 254 -19.79 13.22 -11.90
N THR A 255 -18.46 13.43 -11.87
CA THR A 255 -17.64 13.32 -13.09
C THR A 255 -17.69 11.90 -13.69
N VAL A 256 -17.70 10.86 -12.85
CA VAL A 256 -17.75 9.49 -13.35
C VAL A 256 -19.16 9.15 -13.86
N GLU A 257 -20.21 9.56 -13.16
CA GLU A 257 -21.60 9.35 -13.59
C GLU A 257 -21.89 10.03 -14.94
N ASP A 258 -21.36 11.25 -15.17
CA ASP A 258 -21.60 12.01 -16.39
C ASP A 258 -20.79 11.52 -17.61
N TYR A 259 -19.60 10.99 -17.40
CA TYR A 259 -18.65 10.72 -18.50
C TYR A 259 -18.19 9.26 -18.61
N ALA A 260 -18.59 8.39 -17.71
CA ALA A 260 -18.28 6.97 -17.87
C ALA A 260 -19.02 6.35 -19.06
N PRO A 261 -18.39 5.42 -19.78
CA PRO A 261 -19.06 4.66 -20.83
C PRO A 261 -20.32 3.96 -20.33
N ALA A 262 -21.27 3.72 -21.24
CA ALA A 262 -22.48 2.95 -20.94
C ALA A 262 -22.11 1.58 -20.32
N ASN A 263 -22.94 1.11 -19.38
CA ASN A 263 -22.74 -0.14 -18.64
C ASN A 263 -21.47 -0.18 -17.74
N THR A 264 -20.88 0.98 -17.40
CA THR A 264 -19.83 1.06 -16.40
C THR A 264 -20.39 0.74 -15.01
N ARG A 265 -19.74 -0.19 -14.29
CA ARG A 265 -20.03 -0.43 -12.88
C ARG A 265 -19.30 0.58 -12.02
N ILE A 266 -20.06 1.46 -11.34
CA ILE A 266 -19.48 2.48 -10.44
C ILE A 266 -19.64 2.00 -8.99
N ILE A 267 -18.53 2.00 -8.26
CA ILE A 267 -18.46 1.59 -6.85
C ILE A 267 -17.86 2.76 -6.05
N GLY A 268 -18.49 3.10 -4.95
CA GLY A 268 -17.97 4.09 -3.99
C GLY A 268 -16.80 3.55 -3.17
N TRP A 269 -16.88 3.65 -1.86
CA TRP A 269 -15.94 2.98 -0.96
C TRP A 269 -16.23 1.47 -0.90
N THR A 270 -15.17 0.64 -0.91
CA THR A 270 -15.30 -0.81 -0.80
C THR A 270 -14.17 -1.42 0.02
N ASN A 271 -14.47 -2.49 0.75
CA ASN A 271 -13.49 -3.38 1.36
C ASN A 271 -13.19 -4.61 0.47
N ASN A 272 -13.89 -4.75 -0.65
CA ASN A 272 -13.83 -5.91 -1.54
C ASN A 272 -12.86 -5.71 -2.73
N MET A 273 -11.73 -5.01 -2.51
CA MET A 273 -10.69 -4.85 -3.54
C MET A 273 -10.06 -6.19 -3.98
N PRO A 274 -9.85 -7.18 -3.10
CA PRO A 274 -9.36 -8.50 -3.51
C PRO A 274 -10.17 -9.13 -4.64
N ASP A 275 -11.50 -9.23 -4.50
CA ASP A 275 -12.36 -9.82 -5.53
C ASP A 275 -12.40 -8.97 -6.80
N LEU A 276 -12.39 -7.66 -6.66
CA LEU A 276 -12.35 -6.76 -7.82
C LEU A 276 -11.05 -6.93 -8.62
N LEU A 277 -9.90 -7.04 -7.94
CA LEU A 277 -8.62 -7.26 -8.61
C LEU A 277 -8.56 -8.65 -9.27
N SER A 278 -9.02 -9.70 -8.59
CA SER A 278 -9.00 -11.07 -9.13
C SER A 278 -9.99 -11.28 -10.28
N SER A 279 -11.10 -10.52 -10.31
CA SER A 279 -12.14 -10.60 -11.34
C SER A 279 -11.90 -9.72 -12.57
N ASN A 280 -10.87 -8.86 -12.55
CA ASN A 280 -10.51 -8.00 -13.67
C ASN A 280 -9.20 -8.41 -14.33
N HIS A 281 -9.03 -8.06 -15.61
CA HIS A 281 -7.85 -8.42 -16.40
C HIS A 281 -6.74 -7.38 -16.31
N LEU A 282 -7.07 -6.12 -15.98
CA LEU A 282 -6.17 -4.98 -15.96
C LEU A 282 -6.64 -3.98 -14.89
N LEU A 283 -5.72 -3.50 -14.06
CA LEU A 283 -5.93 -2.36 -13.17
C LEU A 283 -5.40 -1.10 -13.85
N ILE A 284 -6.19 -0.01 -13.88
CA ILE A 284 -5.72 1.34 -14.19
C ILE A 284 -5.74 2.16 -12.90
N GLY A 285 -4.62 2.80 -12.56
CA GLY A 285 -4.53 3.63 -11.37
C GLY A 285 -3.10 4.06 -11.03
N LYS A 286 -2.94 4.76 -9.92
CA LYS A 286 -1.64 5.23 -9.47
C LYS A 286 -0.76 4.12 -8.87
N ALA A 287 0.56 4.29 -8.94
CA ALA A 287 1.54 3.33 -8.41
C ALA A 287 1.68 3.36 -6.87
N GLY A 288 0.58 3.45 -6.13
CA GLY A 288 0.60 3.41 -4.66
C GLY A 288 1.01 2.03 -4.11
N GLY A 289 1.74 2.00 -3.00
CA GLY A 289 2.29 0.76 -2.43
C GLY A 289 1.24 -0.36 -2.27
N ALA A 290 0.12 -0.09 -1.59
CA ALA A 290 -0.97 -1.09 -1.47
C ALA A 290 -1.50 -1.54 -2.84
N SER A 291 -1.82 -0.58 -3.73
CA SER A 291 -2.41 -0.91 -5.04
C SER A 291 -1.50 -1.80 -5.89
N VAL A 292 -0.18 -1.52 -5.88
CA VAL A 292 0.81 -2.30 -6.62
C VAL A 292 0.93 -3.72 -6.06
N HIS A 293 1.06 -3.85 -4.74
CA HIS A 293 1.25 -5.15 -4.12
C HIS A 293 -0.04 -6.00 -4.13
N GLU A 294 -1.21 -5.39 -3.95
CA GLU A 294 -2.50 -6.07 -4.07
C GLU A 294 -2.78 -6.53 -5.51
N ALA A 295 -2.46 -5.69 -6.52
CA ALA A 295 -2.57 -6.06 -7.92
C ALA A 295 -1.64 -7.23 -8.28
N LEU A 296 -0.38 -7.20 -7.82
CA LEU A 296 0.55 -8.32 -7.98
C LEU A 296 0.02 -9.60 -7.30
N ALA A 297 -0.42 -9.51 -6.05
CA ALA A 297 -0.97 -10.64 -5.30
C ALA A 297 -2.19 -11.25 -5.99
N ALA A 298 -3.05 -10.42 -6.58
CA ALA A 298 -4.20 -10.87 -7.37
C ALA A 298 -3.83 -11.42 -8.76
N GLY A 299 -2.59 -11.23 -9.21
CA GLY A 299 -2.17 -11.59 -10.58
C GLY A 299 -2.76 -10.66 -11.65
N CYS A 300 -3.16 -9.44 -11.26
CA CYS A 300 -3.74 -8.42 -12.12
C CYS A 300 -2.66 -7.41 -12.56
N PRO A 301 -2.26 -7.37 -13.83
CA PRO A 301 -1.29 -6.38 -14.31
C PRO A 301 -1.84 -4.96 -14.23
N MET A 302 -0.94 -3.98 -14.21
CA MET A 302 -1.31 -2.60 -13.96
C MET A 302 -0.90 -1.66 -15.11
N LEU A 303 -1.82 -0.79 -15.50
CA LEU A 303 -1.55 0.40 -16.30
C LEU A 303 -1.49 1.60 -15.36
N ILE A 304 -0.31 2.17 -15.23
CA ILE A 304 -0.02 3.23 -14.26
C ILE A 304 -0.38 4.58 -14.89
N ASP A 305 -1.43 5.22 -14.38
CA ASP A 305 -1.92 6.52 -14.86
C ASP A 305 -1.34 7.72 -14.10
N TYR A 306 -0.73 7.45 -12.93
CA TYR A 306 -0.10 8.49 -12.12
C TYR A 306 0.94 7.90 -11.16
N VAL A 307 2.00 8.66 -10.93
CA VAL A 307 3.05 8.36 -9.95
C VAL A 307 3.28 9.59 -9.08
N VAL A 308 3.20 9.44 -7.77
CA VAL A 308 3.63 10.51 -6.84
C VAL A 308 5.14 10.58 -6.87
N PRO A 309 5.72 11.71 -7.30
CA PRO A 309 7.18 11.82 -7.48
C PRO A 309 7.94 11.57 -6.16
N GLY A 310 9.06 10.85 -6.27
CA GLY A 310 9.89 10.46 -5.12
C GLY A 310 9.33 9.24 -4.37
N GLN A 311 8.09 9.31 -3.93
CA GLN A 311 7.48 8.31 -3.06
C GLN A 311 7.02 7.03 -3.78
N GLU A 312 6.45 7.14 -4.99
CA GLU A 312 5.85 6.00 -5.71
C GLU A 312 6.67 5.54 -6.93
N GLU A 313 7.78 6.23 -7.23
CA GLU A 313 8.63 5.91 -8.38
C GLU A 313 9.19 4.49 -8.31
N GLY A 314 9.62 4.04 -7.14
CA GLY A 314 10.10 2.68 -6.92
C GLY A 314 9.05 1.61 -7.18
N ASN A 315 7.80 1.86 -6.79
CA ASN A 315 6.68 0.95 -7.06
C ASN A 315 6.40 0.81 -8.56
N ALA A 316 6.42 1.93 -9.29
CA ALA A 316 6.26 1.91 -10.74
C ALA A 316 7.41 1.15 -11.43
N LEU A 317 8.67 1.46 -11.06
CA LEU A 317 9.85 0.77 -11.57
C LEU A 317 9.81 -0.73 -11.30
N LYS A 318 9.35 -1.16 -10.12
CA LYS A 318 9.16 -2.57 -9.78
C LYS A 318 8.23 -3.26 -10.77
N LEU A 319 7.04 -2.71 -11.04
CA LEU A 319 6.10 -3.30 -11.99
C LEU A 319 6.65 -3.37 -13.42
N LEU A 320 7.41 -2.35 -13.85
CA LEU A 320 8.05 -2.32 -15.17
C LEU A 320 9.15 -3.39 -15.29
N ARG A 321 10.03 -3.51 -14.28
CA ARG A 321 11.08 -4.55 -14.22
C ARG A 321 10.49 -5.96 -14.22
N LEU A 322 9.41 -6.18 -13.51
CA LEU A 322 8.69 -7.46 -13.45
C LEU A 322 7.85 -7.74 -14.71
N LYS A 323 7.79 -6.80 -15.66
CA LYS A 323 7.01 -6.91 -16.91
C LYS A 323 5.51 -7.15 -16.68
N CYS A 324 4.97 -6.64 -15.58
CA CYS A 324 3.55 -6.73 -15.23
C CYS A 324 2.90 -5.35 -15.07
N GLY A 325 3.57 -4.27 -15.46
CA GLY A 325 3.06 -2.92 -15.52
C GLY A 325 3.46 -2.18 -16.79
N MET A 326 2.72 -1.13 -17.11
CA MET A 326 2.99 -0.16 -18.18
C MET A 326 2.70 1.24 -17.67
N MET A 327 3.48 2.24 -18.11
CA MET A 327 3.18 3.65 -17.88
C MET A 327 2.23 4.18 -18.96
N ALA A 328 1.24 4.97 -18.55
CA ALA A 328 0.35 5.72 -19.43
C ALA A 328 -0.25 6.90 -18.64
N GLU A 329 0.46 8.02 -18.61
CA GLU A 329 0.14 9.17 -17.74
C GLU A 329 -0.86 10.14 -18.37
N THR A 330 -1.12 9.99 -19.67
CA THR A 330 -2.12 10.78 -20.39
C THR A 330 -3.30 9.93 -20.86
N PRO A 331 -4.50 10.52 -21.01
CA PRO A 331 -5.67 9.81 -21.55
C PRO A 331 -5.42 9.19 -22.93
N GLU A 332 -4.59 9.82 -23.74
CA GLU A 332 -4.17 9.36 -25.06
C GLU A 332 -3.29 8.10 -24.94
N GLU A 333 -2.28 8.12 -24.06
CA GLU A 333 -1.42 6.98 -23.79
C GLU A 333 -2.19 5.79 -23.22
N ILE A 334 -3.16 6.03 -22.31
CA ILE A 334 -4.05 4.98 -21.78
C ILE A 334 -4.79 4.28 -22.93
N THR A 335 -5.32 5.07 -23.88
CA THR A 335 -6.02 4.54 -25.05
C THR A 335 -5.11 3.70 -25.94
N ILE A 336 -3.88 4.19 -26.21
CA ILE A 336 -2.88 3.48 -27.01
C ILE A 336 -2.47 2.19 -26.31
N ALA A 337 -2.23 2.24 -25.00
CA ALA A 337 -1.86 1.07 -24.21
C ALA A 337 -2.96 0.00 -24.22
N ILE A 338 -4.23 0.37 -23.98
CA ILE A 338 -5.35 -0.58 -24.05
C ILE A 338 -5.44 -1.25 -25.42
N LYS A 339 -5.33 -0.48 -26.51
CA LYS A 339 -5.34 -1.05 -27.88
C LYS A 339 -4.17 -2.02 -28.08
N SER A 340 -2.96 -1.64 -27.69
CA SER A 340 -1.76 -2.48 -27.83
C SER A 340 -1.86 -3.79 -27.02
N LEU A 341 -2.56 -3.77 -25.89
CA LEU A 341 -2.81 -4.97 -25.06
C LEU A 341 -3.79 -5.95 -25.73
N LEU A 342 -4.63 -5.48 -26.64
CA LEU A 342 -5.61 -6.28 -27.36
C LEU A 342 -5.10 -6.79 -28.72
N GLU A 343 -3.99 -6.26 -29.22
CA GLU A 343 -3.36 -6.72 -30.47
C GLU A 343 -2.87 -8.17 -30.36
N ASN A 344 -2.75 -8.83 -31.52
CA ASN A 344 -2.19 -10.19 -31.65
C ASN A 344 -2.82 -11.18 -30.64
N ASN A 345 -4.16 -11.22 -30.60
CA ASN A 345 -4.92 -12.08 -29.67
C ASN A 345 -4.58 -11.81 -28.19
N ALA A 346 -4.34 -10.55 -27.83
CA ALA A 346 -3.99 -10.11 -26.49
C ALA A 346 -2.75 -10.80 -25.87
N THR A 347 -1.80 -11.20 -26.72
CA THR A 347 -0.58 -11.89 -26.28
C THR A 347 0.20 -11.10 -25.24
N ARG A 348 0.28 -9.77 -25.40
CA ARG A 348 0.97 -8.89 -24.46
C ARG A 348 0.27 -8.87 -23.08
N LEU A 349 -1.05 -8.75 -23.05
CA LEU A 349 -1.83 -8.79 -21.82
C LEU A 349 -1.63 -10.14 -21.10
N GLN A 350 -1.71 -11.25 -21.83
CA GLN A 350 -1.52 -12.59 -21.28
C GLN A 350 -0.10 -12.76 -20.69
N ALA A 351 0.91 -12.23 -21.37
CA ALA A 351 2.29 -12.24 -20.87
C ALA A 351 2.43 -11.44 -19.57
N MET A 352 1.81 -10.26 -19.49
CA MET A 352 1.79 -9.43 -18.28
C MET A 352 1.06 -10.13 -17.13
N GLN A 353 -0.08 -10.77 -17.39
CA GLN A 353 -0.81 -11.55 -16.38
C GLN A 353 0.02 -12.74 -15.87
N LYS A 354 0.70 -13.45 -16.78
CA LYS A 354 1.61 -14.55 -16.40
C LYS A 354 2.75 -14.02 -15.53
N ALA A 355 3.32 -12.87 -15.85
CA ALA A 355 4.36 -12.23 -15.06
C ALA A 355 3.85 -11.82 -13.68
N ALA A 356 2.67 -11.18 -13.59
CA ALA A 356 2.07 -10.80 -12.32
C ALA A 356 1.83 -12.01 -11.41
N ARG A 357 1.29 -13.11 -11.95
CA ARG A 357 1.09 -14.36 -11.19
C ARG A 357 2.40 -14.99 -10.72
N LYS A 358 3.44 -14.97 -11.54
CA LYS A 358 4.77 -15.47 -11.19
C LYS A 358 5.37 -14.74 -9.98
N HIS A 359 5.09 -13.45 -9.86
CA HIS A 359 5.64 -12.58 -8.82
C HIS A 359 4.63 -12.26 -7.71
N ALA A 360 3.47 -12.93 -7.70
CA ALA A 360 2.45 -12.78 -6.68
C ALA A 360 2.99 -13.22 -5.30
N GLN A 361 3.00 -12.29 -4.34
CA GLN A 361 3.29 -12.55 -2.93
C GLN A 361 1.99 -12.34 -2.16
N ARG A 362 1.46 -13.39 -1.56
CA ARG A 362 0.15 -13.39 -0.90
C ARG A 362 0.22 -13.61 0.60
N ASP A 363 1.36 -14.05 1.09
CA ASP A 363 1.62 -14.49 2.46
C ASP A 363 2.38 -13.45 3.32
N GLY A 364 2.49 -12.20 2.83
CA GLY A 364 3.25 -11.16 3.53
C GLY A 364 2.66 -10.82 4.90
N ALA A 365 1.35 -10.79 5.04
CA ALA A 365 0.68 -10.52 6.30
C ALA A 365 0.87 -11.67 7.31
N GLU A 366 0.78 -12.92 6.83
CA GLU A 366 1.03 -14.13 7.62
C GLU A 366 2.47 -14.19 8.11
N LYS A 367 3.44 -13.93 7.23
CA LYS A 367 4.87 -13.89 7.58
C LYS A 367 5.18 -12.81 8.62
N VAL A 368 4.56 -11.62 8.50
CA VAL A 368 4.70 -10.57 9.50
C VAL A 368 4.10 -11.02 10.83
N ALA A 369 2.93 -11.67 10.83
CA ALA A 369 2.31 -12.18 12.04
C ALA A 369 3.14 -13.27 12.72
N GLU A 370 3.74 -14.20 11.94
CA GLU A 370 4.66 -15.22 12.44
C GLU A 370 5.95 -14.62 13.02
N LEU A 371 6.50 -13.64 12.34
CA LEU A 371 7.67 -12.92 12.83
C LEU A 371 7.37 -12.18 14.14
N ALA A 372 6.22 -11.50 14.21
CA ALA A 372 5.79 -10.80 15.42
C ALA A 372 5.63 -11.77 16.60
N GLU A 373 5.00 -12.93 16.39
CA GLU A 373 4.86 -13.98 17.40
C GLU A 373 6.24 -14.48 17.90
N LYS A 374 7.14 -14.80 16.97
CA LYS A 374 8.51 -15.24 17.30
C LYS A 374 9.27 -14.21 18.14
N LEU A 375 9.24 -12.93 17.73
CA LEU A 375 9.95 -11.86 18.43
C LEU A 375 9.36 -11.58 19.81
N ALA A 376 8.05 -11.72 19.98
CA ALA A 376 7.39 -11.56 21.27
C ALA A 376 7.75 -12.63 22.31
N ILE A 377 8.15 -13.83 21.86
CA ILE A 377 8.58 -14.93 22.72
C ILE A 377 10.04 -14.79 23.12
N GLN A 378 10.88 -14.19 22.28
CA GLN A 378 12.31 -14.02 22.51
C GLN A 378 12.65 -12.88 23.48
N LYS A 379 11.70 -12.00 23.79
CA LYS A 379 11.84 -10.84 24.68
C LYS A 379 11.39 -11.15 26.10
#